data_4f79bd0cdb1a3553e2bbe02d62f512c1
#
_entry.id   4f79bd0cdb1a3553e2bbe02d62f512c1
#
_cell.length_a   1.000
_cell.length_b   1.000
_cell.length_c   1.000
_cell.angle_alpha   90.00
_cell.angle_beta   90.00
_cell.angle_gamma   90.00
#
_symmetry.space_group_name_H-M   'P 1'
#
loop_
_entity.id
_entity.type
_entity.pdbx_description
1 polymer ?
#
loop_
_entity_poly.entity_id
_entity_poly.type
_entity_poly.pdbx_seq_one_letter_code
_entity_poly.pdbx_strand_id
1 'polypeptide(L)'
;MKFPKFSLGDNWKELRRFEKLSEHESAIVFYAENKASMNHFKTLIFELTEKMNLEICYVTSVKDDPMLTSQNLKIQSFYIGDGTARTKFFLTLKARILIMDMPDLEKFHIKRSKVFHVHYIYIFHSMFSVHSYLREGAIDNYDTIFCVGEHHKNEIRETEKVYKLKPKKLIEYGFGRLDTLLVQNEKFQKIDKKSNELIIIS
;
A
#
# COMPACT_ATOMS: atom_id res chain seq x y z
N MET A 1 29.16 33.74 -15.85
CA MET A 1 28.84 32.31 -15.81
C MET A 1 27.44 32.15 -15.20
N LYS A 2 26.42 31.75 -15.99
CA LYS A 2 25.09 31.42 -15.44
C LYS A 2 25.14 29.96 -14.97
N PHE A 3 25.07 29.73 -13.68
CA PHE A 3 24.91 28.38 -13.13
C PHE A 3 23.61 27.80 -13.68
N PRO A 4 23.58 26.54 -14.15
CA PRO A 4 22.35 25.91 -14.56
C PRO A 4 21.39 25.89 -13.37
N LYS A 5 20.19 26.46 -13.54
CA LYS A 5 19.13 26.31 -12.55
C LYS A 5 18.73 24.83 -12.58
N PHE A 6 19.19 24.05 -11.61
CA PHE A 6 18.68 22.72 -11.36
C PHE A 6 17.20 22.86 -10.98
N SER A 7 16.33 22.65 -11.94
CA SER A 7 14.92 22.46 -11.64
C SER A 7 14.81 21.09 -10.96
N LEU A 8 14.43 21.07 -9.69
CA LEU A 8 14.06 19.84 -9.02
C LEU A 8 12.94 19.20 -9.82
N GLY A 9 13.09 17.90 -10.15
CA GLY A 9 12.05 17.14 -10.83
C GLY A 9 10.72 17.14 -10.06
N ASP A 10 9.63 16.79 -10.71
CA ASP A 10 8.28 16.83 -10.12
C ASP A 10 8.17 16.00 -8.83
N ASN A 11 8.87 14.87 -8.78
CA ASN A 11 8.96 14.00 -7.59
C ASN A 11 9.54 14.74 -6.35
N TRP A 12 10.53 15.60 -6.52
CA TRP A 12 11.07 16.39 -5.43
C TRP A 12 10.16 17.53 -4.98
N LYS A 13 9.40 18.12 -5.91
CA LYS A 13 8.39 19.13 -5.58
C LYS A 13 7.27 18.51 -4.75
N GLU A 14 6.80 17.34 -5.17
CA GLU A 14 5.75 16.59 -4.48
C GLU A 14 6.20 16.08 -3.10
N LEU A 15 7.45 15.60 -2.98
CA LEU A 15 8.01 15.25 -1.68
C LEU A 15 8.03 16.46 -0.73
N ARG A 16 8.45 17.63 -1.21
CA ARG A 16 8.43 18.85 -0.40
C ARG A 16 7.01 19.30 -0.04
N ARG A 17 6.02 19.05 -0.90
CA ARG A 17 4.61 19.31 -0.60
C ARG A 17 4.14 18.39 0.53
N PHE A 18 4.48 17.10 0.48
CA PHE A 18 4.21 16.15 1.54
C PHE A 18 4.89 16.53 2.87
N GLU A 19 6.18 16.90 2.83
CA GLU A 19 6.95 17.28 4.03
C GLU A 19 6.38 18.51 4.77
N LYS A 20 5.56 19.32 4.11
CA LYS A 20 4.90 20.50 4.71
C LYS A 20 3.60 20.17 5.43
N LEU A 21 3.08 18.97 5.26
CA LEU A 21 1.84 18.58 5.92
C LEU A 21 2.00 18.57 7.44
N SER A 22 0.91 18.91 8.12
CA SER A 22 0.80 18.73 9.57
C SER A 22 0.81 17.25 9.95
N GLU A 23 0.98 16.96 11.23
CA GLU A 23 0.91 15.58 11.74
C GLU A 23 -0.47 14.95 11.59
N HIS A 24 -1.51 15.74 11.56
CA HIS A 24 -2.87 15.28 11.34
C HIS A 24 -3.08 14.90 9.87
N GLU A 25 -2.70 15.78 8.94
CA GLU A 25 -2.85 15.56 7.50
C GLU A 25 -2.02 14.35 7.01
N SER A 26 -0.83 14.13 7.57
CA SER A 26 0.06 13.02 7.22
C SER A 26 -0.11 11.78 8.13
N ALA A 27 -1.19 11.72 8.94
CA ALA A 27 -1.36 10.65 9.92
C ALA A 27 -1.46 9.26 9.29
N ILE A 28 -2.18 9.11 8.19
CA ILE A 28 -2.42 7.86 7.48
C ILE A 28 -1.88 7.97 6.06
N VAL A 29 -0.87 7.17 5.76
CA VAL A 29 -0.20 7.18 4.45
C VAL A 29 -0.32 5.81 3.80
N PHE A 30 -0.74 5.79 2.53
CA PHE A 30 -0.64 4.63 1.65
C PHE A 30 0.53 4.83 0.71
N TYR A 31 1.35 3.81 0.52
CA TYR A 31 2.41 3.83 -0.47
C TYR A 31 2.18 2.76 -1.54
N ALA A 32 2.09 3.21 -2.80
CA ALA A 32 1.93 2.38 -3.98
C ALA A 32 3.23 2.39 -4.81
N GLU A 33 3.89 1.23 -4.92
CA GLU A 33 5.06 1.09 -5.77
C GLU A 33 4.70 0.95 -7.25
N ASN A 34 3.55 0.34 -7.52
CA ASN A 34 3.07 0.06 -8.88
C ASN A 34 1.55 0.26 -8.99
N LYS A 35 1.04 0.23 -10.23
CA LYS A 35 -0.40 0.45 -10.51
C LYS A 35 -1.32 -0.62 -9.89
N ALA A 36 -0.81 -1.82 -9.64
CA ALA A 36 -1.62 -2.90 -9.07
C ALA A 36 -1.91 -2.69 -7.57
N SER A 37 -1.07 -1.92 -6.87
CA SER A 37 -1.23 -1.65 -5.43
C SER A 37 -2.61 -1.10 -5.09
N MET A 38 -3.18 -0.25 -5.96
CA MET A 38 -4.53 0.30 -5.74
C MET A 38 -5.61 -0.78 -5.67
N ASN A 39 -5.45 -1.92 -6.34
CA ASN A 39 -6.40 -3.03 -6.26
C ASN A 39 -6.49 -3.62 -4.85
N HIS A 40 -5.42 -3.51 -4.07
CA HIS A 40 -5.33 -4.01 -2.70
C HIS A 40 -5.78 -2.96 -1.68
N PHE A 41 -5.61 -1.68 -2.00
CA PHE A 41 -5.92 -0.56 -1.11
C PHE A 41 -7.36 -0.05 -1.23
N LYS A 42 -8.00 -0.21 -2.39
CA LYS A 42 -9.26 0.43 -2.75
C LYS A 42 -10.35 0.28 -1.70
N THR A 43 -10.57 -0.94 -1.20
CA THR A 43 -11.59 -1.20 -0.19
C THR A 43 -11.28 -0.47 1.12
N LEU A 44 -10.02 -0.54 1.58
CA LEU A 44 -9.60 0.12 2.81
C LEU A 44 -9.67 1.65 2.69
N ILE A 45 -9.20 2.20 1.58
CA ILE A 45 -9.30 3.64 1.31
C ILE A 45 -10.76 4.09 1.34
N PHE A 46 -11.66 3.36 0.68
CA PHE A 46 -13.10 3.64 0.70
C PHE A 46 -13.68 3.63 2.13
N GLU A 47 -13.38 2.60 2.92
CA GLU A 47 -13.84 2.52 4.32
C GLU A 47 -13.35 3.71 5.14
N LEU A 48 -12.06 4.05 5.02
CA LEU A 48 -11.47 5.16 5.77
C LEU A 48 -12.05 6.52 5.35
N THR A 49 -12.16 6.78 4.05
CA THR A 49 -12.56 8.10 3.55
C THR A 49 -14.07 8.30 3.56
N GLU A 50 -14.85 7.31 3.12
CA GLU A 50 -16.30 7.47 2.94
C GLU A 50 -17.11 7.10 4.19
N LYS A 51 -16.69 6.04 4.91
CA LYS A 51 -17.44 5.60 6.10
C LYS A 51 -16.91 6.20 7.40
N MET A 52 -15.59 6.30 7.54
CA MET A 52 -14.98 6.83 8.76
C MET A 52 -14.68 8.32 8.68
N ASN A 53 -14.86 8.96 7.53
CA ASN A 53 -14.63 10.38 7.29
C ASN A 53 -13.19 10.83 7.59
N LEU A 54 -12.19 9.96 7.35
CA LEU A 54 -10.79 10.24 7.61
C LEU A 54 -10.10 10.78 6.36
N GLU A 55 -9.10 11.65 6.56
CA GLU A 55 -8.19 12.09 5.51
C GLU A 55 -7.00 11.16 5.41
N ILE A 56 -6.53 10.92 4.19
CA ILE A 56 -5.37 10.08 3.91
C ILE A 56 -4.41 10.74 2.93
N CYS A 57 -3.15 10.37 3.01
CA CYS A 57 -2.17 10.61 1.96
C CYS A 57 -1.98 9.36 1.10
N TYR A 58 -2.02 9.53 -0.21
CA TYR A 58 -1.67 8.48 -1.17
C TYR A 58 -0.36 8.86 -1.87
N VAL A 59 0.70 8.12 -1.59
CA VAL A 59 2.03 8.37 -2.13
C VAL A 59 2.37 7.28 -3.13
N THR A 60 2.77 7.65 -4.35
CA THR A 60 3.02 6.69 -5.41
C THR A 60 4.36 6.90 -6.11
N SER A 61 4.97 5.80 -6.54
CA SER A 61 6.12 5.79 -7.44
C SER A 61 5.74 5.82 -8.92
N VAL A 62 4.45 5.72 -9.24
CA VAL A 62 3.94 5.65 -10.61
C VAL A 62 3.54 7.04 -11.10
N LYS A 63 4.19 7.51 -12.18
CA LYS A 63 3.97 8.86 -12.72
C LYS A 63 2.56 9.09 -13.26
N ASP A 64 1.95 8.06 -13.81
CA ASP A 64 0.62 8.08 -14.42
C ASP A 64 -0.42 7.32 -13.57
N ASP A 65 -0.25 7.34 -12.25
CA ASP A 65 -1.19 6.74 -11.32
C ASP A 65 -2.50 7.53 -11.33
N PRO A 66 -3.67 6.88 -11.58
CA PRO A 66 -4.96 7.55 -11.59
C PRO A 66 -5.29 8.30 -10.29
N MET A 67 -4.73 7.85 -9.16
CA MET A 67 -4.96 8.49 -7.86
C MET A 67 -4.36 9.89 -7.77
N LEU A 68 -3.38 10.24 -8.62
CA LEU A 68 -2.80 11.59 -8.68
C LEU A 68 -3.82 12.65 -9.14
N THR A 69 -4.89 12.22 -9.83
CA THR A 69 -5.98 13.09 -10.32
C THR A 69 -7.31 12.82 -9.63
N SER A 70 -7.27 12.14 -8.47
CA SER A 70 -8.47 11.86 -7.67
C SER A 70 -9.21 13.14 -7.30
N GLN A 71 -10.54 13.14 -7.45
CA GLN A 71 -11.41 14.24 -7.04
C GLN A 71 -11.88 14.10 -5.59
N ASN A 72 -11.49 13.04 -4.89
CA ASN A 72 -11.86 12.87 -3.49
C ASN A 72 -11.05 13.83 -2.60
N LEU A 73 -11.72 14.79 -2.01
CA LEU A 73 -11.10 15.85 -1.18
C LEU A 73 -10.41 15.31 0.09
N LYS A 74 -10.71 14.08 0.49
CA LYS A 74 -10.08 13.42 1.64
C LYS A 74 -8.80 12.68 1.29
N ILE A 75 -8.41 12.67 0.01
CA ILE A 75 -7.21 12.00 -0.48
C ILE A 75 -6.25 13.03 -1.04
N GLN A 76 -5.13 13.21 -0.36
CA GLN A 76 -4.01 13.99 -0.88
C GLN A 76 -2.99 13.09 -1.55
N SER A 77 -2.81 13.21 -2.86
CA SER A 77 -1.94 12.34 -3.65
C SER A 77 -0.60 13.00 -3.98
N PHE A 78 0.49 12.21 -3.95
CA PHE A 78 1.86 12.67 -4.15
C PHE A 78 2.65 11.69 -5.02
N TYR A 79 3.30 12.21 -6.06
CA TYR A 79 4.23 11.44 -6.89
C TYR A 79 5.67 11.62 -6.40
N ILE A 80 6.33 10.54 -5.98
CA ILE A 80 7.71 10.59 -5.50
C ILE A 80 8.71 9.83 -6.39
N GLY A 81 8.23 9.12 -7.43
CA GLY A 81 9.08 8.30 -8.30
C GLY A 81 9.74 7.13 -7.58
N ASP A 82 10.74 6.54 -8.21
CA ASP A 82 11.45 5.34 -7.74
C ASP A 82 12.93 5.59 -7.35
N GLY A 83 13.37 6.83 -7.40
CA GLY A 83 14.75 7.24 -7.15
C GLY A 83 15.02 7.78 -5.74
N THR A 84 15.90 8.78 -5.69
CA THR A 84 16.40 9.39 -4.43
C THR A 84 15.31 10.08 -3.62
N ALA A 85 14.29 10.65 -4.26
CA ALA A 85 13.17 11.26 -3.55
C ALA A 85 12.39 10.20 -2.75
N ARG A 86 12.16 9.00 -3.32
CA ARG A 86 11.56 7.87 -2.62
C ARG A 86 12.39 7.43 -1.42
N THR A 87 13.71 7.28 -1.62
CA THR A 87 14.62 6.90 -0.51
C THR A 87 14.54 7.91 0.62
N LYS A 88 14.57 9.21 0.30
CA LYS A 88 14.43 10.26 1.31
C LYS A 88 13.06 10.20 2.00
N PHE A 89 11.97 10.04 1.24
CA PHE A 89 10.63 9.90 1.79
C PHE A 89 10.58 8.85 2.89
N PHE A 90 11.05 7.63 2.61
CA PHE A 90 11.03 6.57 3.62
C PHE A 90 11.90 6.88 4.84
N LEU A 91 13.10 7.39 4.64
CA LEU A 91 14.03 7.70 5.74
C LEU A 91 13.53 8.81 6.68
N THR A 92 12.72 9.74 6.15
CA THR A 92 12.24 10.91 6.89
C THR A 92 10.72 10.96 7.04
N LEU A 93 10.03 9.88 6.70
CA LEU A 93 8.57 9.79 6.74
C LEU A 93 8.03 10.21 8.10
N LYS A 94 7.18 11.23 8.09
CA LYS A 94 6.40 11.70 9.23
C LYS A 94 4.96 11.24 9.05
N ALA A 95 4.60 10.16 9.70
CA ALA A 95 3.26 9.59 9.69
C ALA A 95 3.01 8.83 11.00
N ARG A 96 1.76 8.61 11.35
CA ARG A 96 1.41 7.64 12.41
C ARG A 96 1.41 6.23 11.86
N ILE A 97 0.87 6.06 10.65
CA ILE A 97 0.67 4.77 10.01
C ILE A 97 1.13 4.86 8.54
N LEU A 98 1.92 3.90 8.11
CA LEU A 98 2.19 3.63 6.69
C LEU A 98 1.62 2.27 6.31
N ILE A 99 0.82 2.24 5.26
CA ILE A 99 0.19 1.04 4.71
C ILE A 99 0.75 0.79 3.33
N MET A 100 1.23 -0.43 3.07
CA MET A 100 1.76 -0.84 1.76
C MET A 100 1.60 -2.34 1.51
N ASP A 101 1.62 -2.71 0.24
CA ASP A 101 1.58 -4.11 -0.23
C ASP A 101 2.96 -4.62 -0.67
N MET A 102 3.99 -3.83 -0.43
CA MET A 102 5.35 -4.13 -0.79
C MET A 102 6.05 -4.90 0.33
N PRO A 103 6.60 -6.11 0.08
CA PRO A 103 7.40 -6.85 1.05
C PRO A 103 8.79 -6.24 1.24
N ASP A 104 9.61 -6.85 2.10
CA ASP A 104 11.04 -6.55 2.27
C ASP A 104 11.37 -5.17 2.87
N LEU A 105 10.49 -4.66 3.71
CA LEU A 105 10.81 -3.52 4.56
C LEU A 105 12.13 -3.77 5.31
N GLU A 106 13.03 -2.80 5.32
CA GLU A 106 14.39 -2.83 5.87
C GLU A 106 15.42 -3.65 5.07
N LYS A 107 15.04 -4.37 4.01
CA LYS A 107 16.00 -5.21 3.28
C LYS A 107 16.73 -4.45 2.16
N PHE A 108 16.03 -3.66 1.37
CA PHE A 108 16.63 -2.92 0.24
C PHE A 108 16.64 -1.43 0.48
N HIS A 109 16.10 -0.69 -0.46
CA HIS A 109 16.00 0.78 -0.43
C HIS A 109 14.80 1.30 0.36
N ILE A 110 13.85 0.43 0.73
CA ILE A 110 12.71 0.78 1.56
C ILE A 110 13.09 0.57 3.03
N LYS A 111 13.33 1.66 3.72
CA LYS A 111 13.75 1.64 5.13
C LYS A 111 12.66 2.24 6.01
N ARG A 112 12.62 1.83 7.27
CA ARG A 112 11.78 2.49 8.27
C ARG A 112 12.28 3.91 8.50
N SER A 113 11.38 4.83 8.82
CA SER A 113 11.76 6.20 9.18
C SER A 113 12.79 6.19 10.32
N LYS A 114 13.83 6.99 10.18
CA LYS A 114 14.88 7.16 11.19
C LYS A 114 14.64 8.34 12.12
N VAL A 115 13.63 9.16 11.80
CA VAL A 115 13.37 10.41 12.52
C VAL A 115 12.02 10.44 13.22
N PHE A 116 11.08 9.54 12.81
CA PHE A 116 9.76 9.45 13.38
C PHE A 116 9.37 8.00 13.70
N HIS A 117 8.60 7.80 14.75
CA HIS A 117 8.03 6.51 15.06
C HIS A 117 6.78 6.27 14.23
N VAL A 118 6.91 5.49 13.16
CA VAL A 118 5.83 5.13 12.23
C VAL A 118 5.42 3.69 12.47
N HIS A 119 4.11 3.42 12.47
CA HIS A 119 3.56 2.07 12.52
C HIS A 119 3.35 1.54 11.09
N TYR A 120 4.05 0.44 10.73
CA TYR A 120 4.05 -0.12 9.38
C TYR A 120 3.07 -1.28 9.28
N ILE A 121 2.15 -1.17 8.32
CA ILE A 121 1.14 -2.19 8.03
C ILE A 121 1.39 -2.78 6.66
N TYR A 122 1.47 -4.11 6.58
CA TYR A 122 1.50 -4.84 5.33
C TYR A 122 0.12 -5.35 4.96
N ILE A 123 -0.31 -5.14 3.71
CA ILE A 123 -1.50 -5.74 3.12
C ILE A 123 -1.08 -6.79 2.11
N PHE A 124 -1.62 -7.99 2.23
CA PHE A 124 -1.37 -9.05 1.26
C PHE A 124 -1.97 -8.73 -0.11
N HIS A 125 -1.17 -8.97 -1.14
CA HIS A 125 -1.56 -8.84 -2.55
C HIS A 125 -1.91 -10.18 -3.21
N SER A 126 -1.89 -11.28 -2.44
CA SER A 126 -2.18 -12.63 -2.88
C SER A 126 -2.92 -13.40 -1.80
N MET A 127 -3.78 -14.36 -2.21
CA MET A 127 -4.50 -15.27 -1.31
C MET A 127 -3.74 -16.58 -1.02
N PHE A 128 -2.64 -16.81 -1.72
CA PHE A 128 -1.86 -18.04 -1.57
C PHE A 128 -1.10 -18.06 -0.23
N SER A 129 -0.59 -19.25 0.12
CA SER A 129 0.31 -19.42 1.25
C SER A 129 1.44 -18.38 1.25
N VAL A 130 1.73 -17.80 2.41
CA VAL A 130 2.82 -16.81 2.59
C VAL A 130 4.14 -17.36 2.06
N HIS A 131 4.41 -18.65 2.32
CA HIS A 131 5.65 -19.32 1.91
C HIS A 131 5.75 -19.65 0.42
N SER A 132 4.64 -19.56 -0.33
CA SER A 132 4.64 -19.89 -1.76
C SER A 132 5.19 -18.76 -2.64
N TYR A 133 5.17 -17.50 -2.17
CA TYR A 133 5.56 -16.35 -2.98
C TYR A 133 6.40 -15.29 -2.26
N LEU A 134 6.38 -15.26 -0.92
CA LEU A 134 7.26 -14.38 -0.17
C LEU A 134 8.54 -15.11 0.21
N ARG A 135 9.66 -14.44 0.05
CA ARG A 135 10.92 -14.95 0.57
C ARG A 135 10.96 -14.89 2.10
N GLU A 136 11.84 -15.67 2.69
CA GLU A 136 12.06 -15.68 4.12
C GLU A 136 12.37 -14.26 4.64
N GLY A 137 11.68 -13.89 5.72
CA GLY A 137 11.83 -12.62 6.40
C GLY A 137 11.27 -11.40 5.65
N ALA A 138 10.51 -11.60 4.57
CA ALA A 138 9.97 -10.50 3.73
C ALA A 138 9.03 -9.55 4.49
N ILE A 139 8.34 -10.06 5.52
CA ILE A 139 7.38 -9.31 6.33
C ILE A 139 7.82 -9.12 7.79
N ASP A 140 9.05 -9.48 8.13
CA ASP A 140 9.52 -9.49 9.52
C ASP A 140 9.55 -8.11 10.17
N ASN A 141 9.80 -7.08 9.38
CA ASN A 141 9.96 -5.71 9.86
C ASN A 141 8.66 -4.89 9.89
N TYR A 142 7.52 -5.52 9.65
CA TYR A 142 6.20 -4.92 9.81
C TYR A 142 5.68 -5.05 11.23
N ASP A 143 4.90 -4.07 11.68
CA ASP A 143 4.28 -4.06 13.01
C ASP A 143 2.92 -4.77 13.00
N THR A 144 2.16 -4.59 11.90
CA THR A 144 0.85 -5.21 11.70
C THR A 144 0.77 -5.84 10.32
N ILE A 145 0.11 -6.99 10.23
CA ILE A 145 -0.18 -7.67 8.97
C ILE A 145 -1.69 -7.80 8.81
N PHE A 146 -2.22 -7.34 7.68
CA PHE A 146 -3.59 -7.57 7.27
C PHE A 146 -3.68 -8.88 6.51
N CYS A 147 -4.11 -9.93 7.21
CA CYS A 147 -4.19 -11.29 6.72
C CYS A 147 -5.44 -11.50 5.88
N VAL A 148 -5.34 -12.28 4.81
CA VAL A 148 -6.47 -12.65 3.97
C VAL A 148 -7.43 -13.59 4.70
N GLY A 149 -6.89 -14.49 5.53
CA GLY A 149 -7.66 -15.43 6.30
C GLY A 149 -6.81 -16.16 7.34
N GLU A 150 -7.40 -17.14 7.99
CA GLU A 150 -6.79 -17.88 9.11
C GLU A 150 -5.48 -18.60 8.72
N HIS A 151 -5.39 -19.10 7.47
CA HIS A 151 -4.18 -19.76 6.99
C HIS A 151 -2.97 -18.83 7.04
N HIS A 152 -3.09 -17.54 6.64
CA HIS A 152 -2.00 -16.59 6.74
C HIS A 152 -1.59 -16.35 8.20
N LYS A 153 -2.57 -16.25 9.11
CA LYS A 153 -2.30 -16.07 10.54
C LYS A 153 -1.51 -17.26 11.11
N ASN A 154 -1.93 -18.47 10.77
CA ASN A 154 -1.27 -19.70 11.25
C ASN A 154 0.16 -19.80 10.71
N GLU A 155 0.37 -19.59 9.41
CA GLU A 155 1.70 -19.62 8.78
C GLU A 155 2.64 -18.58 9.39
N ILE A 156 2.17 -17.35 9.62
CA ILE A 156 2.97 -16.29 10.23
C ILE A 156 3.30 -16.64 11.69
N ARG A 157 2.35 -17.18 12.47
CA ARG A 157 2.59 -17.58 13.87
C ARG A 157 3.62 -18.71 13.97
N GLU A 158 3.55 -19.71 13.08
CA GLU A 158 4.56 -20.77 13.05
C GLU A 158 5.94 -20.22 12.63
N THR A 159 5.99 -19.32 11.67
CA THR A 159 7.24 -18.65 11.27
C THR A 159 7.84 -17.86 12.45
N GLU A 160 7.04 -17.07 13.15
CA GLU A 160 7.47 -16.32 14.32
C GLU A 160 8.05 -17.24 15.41
N LYS A 161 7.42 -18.39 15.64
CA LYS A 161 7.85 -19.39 16.62
C LYS A 161 9.17 -20.05 16.21
N VAL A 162 9.27 -20.51 14.96
CA VAL A 162 10.47 -21.21 14.42
C VAL A 162 11.68 -20.29 14.44
N TYR A 163 11.53 -19.05 13.98
CA TYR A 163 12.64 -18.10 13.89
C TYR A 163 12.78 -17.18 15.13
N LYS A 164 11.98 -17.42 16.17
CA LYS A 164 11.98 -16.63 17.42
C LYS A 164 11.81 -15.11 17.17
N LEU A 165 10.92 -14.77 16.25
CA LEU A 165 10.65 -13.39 15.88
C LEU A 165 9.71 -12.72 16.90
N LYS A 166 9.78 -11.39 16.97
CA LYS A 166 8.80 -10.62 17.73
C LYS A 166 7.42 -10.80 17.11
N PRO A 167 6.39 -11.19 17.91
CA PRO A 167 5.03 -11.34 17.40
C PRO A 167 4.48 -10.04 16.83
N LYS A 168 3.94 -10.12 15.61
CA LYS A 168 3.27 -9.01 14.91
C LYS A 168 1.79 -8.97 15.29
N LYS A 169 1.16 -7.82 15.14
CA LYS A 169 -0.30 -7.75 15.21
C LYS A 169 -0.88 -8.32 13.91
N LEU A 170 -1.65 -9.40 14.01
CA LEU A 170 -2.34 -10.01 12.86
C LEU A 170 -3.82 -9.64 12.92
N ILE A 171 -4.32 -9.08 11.80
CA ILE A 171 -5.72 -8.68 11.66
C ILE A 171 -6.29 -9.44 10.48
N GLU A 172 -7.40 -10.14 10.69
CA GLU A 172 -8.15 -10.74 9.61
C GLU A 172 -8.88 -9.63 8.85
N TYR A 173 -8.43 -9.40 7.62
CA TYR A 173 -8.88 -8.30 6.78
C TYR A 173 -9.68 -8.79 5.57
N GLY A 174 -9.41 -10.02 5.11
CA GLY A 174 -9.96 -10.56 3.87
C GLY A 174 -9.16 -10.13 2.65
N PHE A 175 -9.77 -10.25 1.47
CA PHE A 175 -9.14 -9.92 0.19
C PHE A 175 -10.07 -9.05 -0.66
N GLY A 176 -9.98 -7.73 -0.50
CA GLY A 176 -10.89 -6.76 -1.12
C GLY A 176 -10.95 -6.80 -2.65
N ARG A 177 -9.94 -7.38 -3.32
CA ARG A 177 -9.99 -7.63 -4.76
C ARG A 177 -11.07 -8.66 -5.11
N LEU A 178 -11.25 -9.69 -4.28
CA LEU A 178 -12.30 -10.69 -4.49
C LEU A 178 -13.70 -10.08 -4.39
N ASP A 179 -13.92 -9.21 -3.40
CA ASP A 179 -15.19 -8.50 -3.24
C ASP A 179 -15.51 -7.66 -4.48
N THR A 180 -14.51 -6.98 -5.04
CA THR A 180 -14.64 -6.22 -6.29
C THR A 180 -15.03 -7.11 -7.46
N LEU A 181 -14.42 -8.30 -7.59
CA LEU A 181 -14.72 -9.26 -8.65
C LEU A 181 -16.15 -9.84 -8.51
N LEU A 182 -16.58 -10.14 -7.28
CA LEU A 182 -17.94 -10.62 -7.02
C LEU A 182 -18.99 -9.59 -7.45
N VAL A 183 -18.82 -8.32 -7.07
CA VAL A 183 -19.71 -7.23 -7.48
C VAL A 183 -19.74 -7.04 -9.00
N GLN A 184 -18.58 -7.17 -9.66
CA GLN A 184 -18.51 -7.11 -11.13
C GLN A 184 -19.24 -8.28 -11.77
N ASN A 185 -19.04 -9.51 -11.29
CA ASN A 185 -19.70 -10.70 -11.80
C ASN A 185 -21.22 -10.62 -11.68
N GLU A 186 -21.75 -10.13 -10.58
CA GLU A 186 -23.20 -9.89 -10.42
C GLU A 186 -23.76 -8.93 -11.48
N LYS A 187 -22.99 -7.89 -11.84
CA LYS A 187 -23.37 -6.97 -12.93
C LYS A 187 -23.34 -7.64 -14.28
N PHE A 188 -22.34 -8.48 -14.57
CA PHE A 188 -22.24 -9.24 -15.83
C PHE A 188 -23.39 -10.26 -15.96
N GLN A 189 -23.70 -11.00 -14.91
CA GLN A 189 -24.82 -11.96 -14.93
C GLN A 189 -26.19 -11.32 -15.21
N LYS A 190 -26.38 -10.04 -14.87
CA LYS A 190 -27.58 -9.28 -15.18
C LYS A 190 -27.66 -8.83 -16.64
N ILE A 191 -26.50 -8.69 -17.31
CA ILE A 191 -26.42 -8.19 -18.69
C ILE A 191 -26.49 -9.33 -19.71
N ASP A 192 -25.98 -10.51 -19.40
CA ASP A 192 -25.76 -11.57 -20.40
C ASP A 192 -26.39 -12.92 -20.01
N LYS A 193 -27.69 -13.06 -20.25
CA LYS A 193 -28.36 -14.38 -20.31
C LYS A 193 -28.37 -14.98 -21.73
N LYS A 194 -27.63 -14.41 -22.70
CA LYS A 194 -27.77 -14.77 -24.13
C LYS A 194 -26.52 -15.31 -24.83
N SER A 195 -25.35 -15.37 -24.19
CA SER A 195 -24.16 -15.97 -24.82
C SER A 195 -23.60 -17.13 -24.00
N ASN A 196 -23.46 -18.30 -24.65
CA ASN A 196 -22.73 -19.45 -24.14
C ASN A 196 -21.23 -19.29 -24.42
N GLU A 197 -20.58 -18.18 -23.98
CA GLU A 197 -19.16 -18.00 -24.14
C GLU A 197 -18.41 -18.55 -22.92
N LEU A 198 -17.46 -19.43 -23.19
CA LEU A 198 -16.54 -19.99 -22.20
C LEU A 198 -15.39 -18.99 -21.99
N ILE A 199 -15.32 -18.36 -20.83
CA ILE A 199 -14.17 -17.53 -20.44
C ILE A 199 -13.13 -18.43 -19.78
N ILE A 200 -12.01 -18.65 -20.48
CA ILE A 200 -10.81 -19.31 -19.90
C ILE A 200 -9.94 -18.22 -19.28
N ILE A 201 -9.79 -18.28 -17.97
CA ILE A 201 -8.87 -17.40 -17.22
C ILE A 201 -7.55 -18.18 -17.10
N SER A 202 -6.52 -17.72 -17.79
CA SER A 202 -5.14 -18.23 -17.69
C SER A 202 -4.32 -17.39 -16.72
#